data_b656d8a64108ba603f05c47170611e08
#
_entry.id   b656d8a64108ba603f05c47170611e08
#
_cell.length_a   1.000
_cell.length_b   1.000
_cell.length_c   1.000
_cell.angle_alpha   90.00
_cell.angle_beta   90.00
_cell.angle_gamma   90.00
#
_symmetry.space_group_name_H-M   'P 1'
#
loop_
_entity.id
_entity.type
_entity.pdbx_description
1 polymer ?
#
loop_
_entity_poly.entity_id
_entity_poly.type
_entity_poly.pdbx_seq_one_letter_code
_entity_poly.pdbx_strand_id
1 'polypeptide(L)'
;MNYPQSFPHTYQQLSTVFSTINQIYFVFHSLIRIFAAKMKKLRTIEMNRLSVDEFKQAEKLPLIVVLDDVRSMHNVGSVFRTGDAFRIEAVYLCGITSTPPMAEIHKTALGAEDSVSWKYFPTALEALQELKTNGYEIYSVEQAHGSTMLQDFQPNADQKYAVILGNEVKGVHQEVIDASDGCLEIPQFGTKHSMNVSVTAGIIIWHFAQTIINRT
;
A
#
# COMPACT_ATOMS: atom_id res chain seq x y z
N MET A 1 68.67 34.87 -43.59
CA MET A 1 67.19 34.82 -43.43
C MET A 1 66.89 34.09 -42.15
N ASN A 2 66.56 34.81 -41.09
CA ASN A 2 66.25 34.27 -39.79
C ASN A 2 64.72 33.96 -39.76
N TYR A 3 64.39 32.69 -39.59
CA TYR A 3 63.00 32.28 -39.30
C TYR A 3 62.72 32.51 -37.81
N PRO A 4 61.56 33.12 -37.44
CA PRO A 4 61.25 33.32 -36.03
C PRO A 4 60.79 32.00 -35.39
N GLN A 5 61.58 31.56 -34.38
CA GLN A 5 61.15 30.50 -33.46
C GLN A 5 60.21 31.10 -32.41
N SER A 6 58.91 30.98 -32.62
CA SER A 6 57.95 31.30 -31.58
C SER A 6 56.62 30.53 -31.76
N PHE A 7 56.67 29.22 -31.45
CA PHE A 7 55.47 28.43 -31.21
C PHE A 7 55.61 27.40 -30.03
N PRO A 8 56.01 27.82 -28.82
CA PRO A 8 55.91 26.91 -27.69
C PRO A 8 54.69 27.12 -26.78
N HIS A 9 54.17 28.36 -26.66
CA HIS A 9 53.14 28.67 -25.65
C HIS A 9 51.71 28.23 -26.03
N THR A 10 51.36 28.30 -27.29
CA THR A 10 50.01 27.90 -27.74
C THR A 10 49.78 26.39 -27.73
N TYR A 11 50.80 25.56 -28.01
CA TYR A 11 50.68 24.11 -27.96
C TYR A 11 50.57 23.56 -26.55
N GLN A 12 51.24 24.14 -25.56
CA GLN A 12 51.12 23.75 -24.17
C GLN A 12 49.75 24.11 -23.58
N GLN A 13 49.22 25.27 -23.90
CA GLN A 13 47.88 25.69 -23.48
C GLN A 13 46.79 24.80 -24.09
N LEU A 14 46.90 24.44 -25.37
CA LEU A 14 45.97 23.53 -26.02
C LEU A 14 46.01 22.12 -25.42
N SER A 15 47.22 21.57 -25.09
CA SER A 15 47.37 20.27 -24.47
C SER A 15 46.74 20.21 -23.06
N THR A 16 46.88 21.31 -22.29
CA THR A 16 46.25 21.43 -20.96
C THR A 16 44.72 21.51 -21.05
N VAL A 17 44.20 22.25 -22.01
CA VAL A 17 42.74 22.36 -22.25
C VAL A 17 42.18 20.97 -22.68
N PHE A 18 42.86 20.28 -23.60
CA PHE A 18 42.45 18.92 -24.01
C PHE A 18 42.50 17.91 -22.86
N SER A 19 43.52 17.98 -22.00
CA SER A 19 43.62 17.13 -20.80
C SER A 19 42.46 17.39 -19.83
N THR A 20 42.13 18.66 -19.59
CA THR A 20 41.02 19.06 -18.72
C THR A 20 39.65 18.62 -19.27
N ILE A 21 39.43 18.80 -20.58
CA ILE A 21 38.23 18.33 -21.25
C ILE A 21 38.06 16.81 -21.14
N ASN A 22 39.15 16.05 -21.35
CA ASN A 22 39.12 14.60 -21.21
C ASN A 22 38.88 14.15 -19.76
N GLN A 23 39.42 14.85 -18.75
CA GLN A 23 39.09 14.58 -17.35
C GLN A 23 37.62 14.86 -17.02
N ILE A 24 37.09 15.98 -17.48
CA ILE A 24 35.67 16.32 -17.31
C ILE A 24 34.77 15.28 -18.00
N TYR A 25 35.12 14.87 -19.23
CA TYR A 25 34.39 13.84 -19.97
C TYR A 25 34.42 12.49 -19.25
N PHE A 26 35.57 12.11 -18.68
CA PHE A 26 35.72 10.86 -17.92
C PHE A 26 34.92 10.87 -16.62
N VAL A 27 34.94 12.00 -15.89
CA VAL A 27 34.14 12.20 -14.68
C VAL A 27 32.63 12.18 -15.02
N PHE A 28 32.23 12.88 -16.08
CA PHE A 28 30.84 12.93 -16.52
C PHE A 28 30.35 11.54 -16.99
N HIS A 29 31.17 10.80 -17.73
CA HIS A 29 30.87 9.45 -18.18
C HIS A 29 30.83 8.45 -17.02
N SER A 30 31.66 8.63 -16.00
CA SER A 30 31.63 7.84 -14.77
C SER A 30 30.41 8.14 -13.92
N LEU A 31 30.03 9.42 -13.80
CA LEU A 31 28.79 9.84 -13.14
C LEU A 31 27.54 9.30 -13.87
N ILE A 32 27.50 9.35 -15.20
CA ILE A 32 26.41 8.72 -15.99
C ILE A 32 26.35 7.22 -15.76
N ARG A 33 27.49 6.51 -15.64
CA ARG A 33 27.52 5.07 -15.32
C ARG A 33 27.01 4.78 -13.90
N ILE A 34 27.29 5.65 -12.94
CA ILE A 34 26.78 5.53 -11.56
C ILE A 34 25.26 5.77 -11.53
N PHE A 35 24.76 6.77 -12.29
CA PHE A 35 23.31 7.02 -12.46
C PHE A 35 22.60 5.97 -13.32
N ALA A 36 23.32 5.28 -14.20
CA ALA A 36 22.83 4.16 -15.00
C ALA A 36 22.97 2.81 -14.29
N ALA A 37 22.96 2.79 -12.95
CA ALA A 37 22.83 1.54 -12.20
C ALA A 37 21.49 0.90 -12.63
N LYS A 38 21.56 -0.07 -13.53
CA LYS A 38 20.39 -0.81 -14.01
C LYS A 38 19.67 -1.36 -12.80
N MET A 39 18.42 -0.93 -12.58
CA MET A 39 17.54 -1.54 -11.58
C MET A 39 17.50 -3.05 -11.83
N LYS A 40 17.90 -3.82 -10.82
CA LYS A 40 17.92 -5.27 -10.89
C LYS A 40 16.80 -5.81 -10.01
N LYS A 41 15.99 -6.72 -10.58
CA LYS A 41 14.92 -7.38 -9.82
C LYS A 41 15.53 -8.17 -8.65
N LEU A 42 14.98 -7.97 -7.45
CA LEU A 42 15.34 -8.76 -6.28
C LEU A 42 14.90 -10.21 -6.45
N ARG A 43 15.74 -11.15 -6.01
CA ARG A 43 15.33 -12.56 -5.86
C ARG A 43 14.55 -12.72 -4.56
N THR A 44 13.70 -13.73 -4.49
CA THR A 44 12.84 -13.98 -3.31
C THR A 44 13.64 -14.06 -2.01
N ILE A 45 14.82 -14.70 -2.03
CA ILE A 45 15.68 -14.83 -0.87
C ILE A 45 16.26 -13.48 -0.37
N GLU A 46 16.35 -12.49 -1.25
CA GLU A 46 16.88 -11.15 -0.92
C GLU A 46 15.80 -10.26 -0.28
N MET A 47 14.52 -10.71 -0.27
CA MET A 47 13.39 -9.93 0.23
C MET A 47 13.21 -10.04 1.75
N ASN A 48 13.91 -10.97 2.42
CA ASN A 48 13.85 -11.20 3.87
C ASN A 48 12.40 -11.25 4.41
N ARG A 49 11.54 -12.08 3.78
CA ARG A 49 10.14 -12.23 4.18
C ARG A 49 10.04 -12.94 5.52
N LEU A 50 9.14 -12.46 6.38
CA LEU A 50 8.85 -13.09 7.66
C LEU A 50 8.22 -14.47 7.45
N SER A 51 8.51 -15.40 8.35
CA SER A 51 7.70 -16.62 8.53
C SER A 51 6.34 -16.25 9.14
N VAL A 52 5.38 -17.19 9.12
CA VAL A 52 4.05 -16.99 9.73
C VAL A 52 4.17 -16.68 11.22
N ASP A 53 5.08 -17.36 11.94
CA ASP A 53 5.27 -17.16 13.38
C ASP A 53 5.90 -15.80 13.67
N GLU A 54 6.93 -15.39 12.90
CA GLU A 54 7.52 -14.06 13.01
C GLU A 54 6.49 -12.97 12.67
N PHE A 55 5.65 -13.20 11.64
CA PHE A 55 4.57 -12.28 11.29
C PHE A 55 3.59 -12.11 12.46
N LYS A 56 3.18 -13.18 13.12
CA LYS A 56 2.24 -13.13 14.26
C LYS A 56 2.80 -12.34 15.45
N GLN A 57 4.12 -12.38 15.65
CA GLN A 57 4.82 -11.65 16.73
C GLN A 57 5.21 -10.21 16.36
N ALA A 58 5.28 -9.90 15.05
CA ALA A 58 5.67 -8.58 14.58
C ALA A 58 4.63 -7.52 14.94
N GLU A 59 5.09 -6.29 15.13
CA GLU A 59 4.22 -5.12 15.26
C GLU A 59 3.29 -4.99 14.06
N LYS A 60 2.02 -4.69 14.31
CA LYS A 60 0.98 -4.56 13.29
C LYS A 60 0.69 -3.09 12.98
N LEU A 61 0.29 -2.83 11.74
CA LEU A 61 -0.47 -1.64 11.42
C LEU A 61 -1.79 -1.72 12.21
N PRO A 62 -2.14 -0.75 13.08
CA PRO A 62 -3.35 -0.79 13.90
C PRO A 62 -4.60 -0.52 13.05
N LEU A 63 -4.80 -1.35 12.04
CA LEU A 63 -5.88 -1.30 11.07
C LEU A 63 -6.57 -2.65 10.97
N ILE A 64 -7.89 -2.65 11.15
CA ILE A 64 -8.75 -3.79 10.87
C ILE A 64 -9.57 -3.50 9.60
N VAL A 65 -9.62 -4.46 8.67
CA VAL A 65 -10.46 -4.39 7.49
C VAL A 65 -11.69 -5.26 7.71
N VAL A 66 -12.87 -4.66 7.66
CA VAL A 66 -14.16 -5.34 7.79
C VAL A 66 -14.75 -5.54 6.39
N LEU A 67 -15.12 -6.77 6.06
CA LEU A 67 -15.78 -7.14 4.81
C LEU A 67 -17.24 -7.44 5.09
N ASP A 68 -18.12 -6.50 4.71
CA ASP A 68 -19.56 -6.57 4.93
C ASP A 68 -20.26 -7.19 3.71
N ASP A 69 -20.74 -8.41 3.85
CA ASP A 69 -21.45 -9.16 2.80
C ASP A 69 -20.67 -9.29 1.47
N VAL A 70 -19.34 -9.37 1.52
CA VAL A 70 -18.51 -9.54 0.33
C VAL A 70 -18.69 -10.96 -0.25
N ARG A 71 -19.16 -11.03 -1.50
CA ARG A 71 -19.55 -12.28 -2.16
C ARG A 71 -18.39 -13.09 -2.74
N SER A 72 -17.42 -12.38 -3.28
CA SER A 72 -16.31 -13.02 -4.00
C SER A 72 -15.22 -13.50 -3.05
N MET A 73 -15.08 -14.81 -2.91
CA MET A 73 -14.00 -15.45 -2.16
C MET A 73 -12.61 -15.04 -2.67
N HIS A 74 -12.48 -14.78 -3.97
CA HIS A 74 -11.24 -14.28 -4.56
C HIS A 74 -10.90 -12.86 -4.09
N ASN A 75 -11.92 -12.01 -3.88
CA ASN A 75 -11.71 -10.69 -3.28
C ASN A 75 -11.27 -10.83 -1.82
N VAL A 76 -11.93 -11.70 -1.06
CA VAL A 76 -11.55 -12.00 0.34
C VAL A 76 -10.09 -12.43 0.41
N GLY A 77 -9.66 -13.40 -0.39
CA GLY A 77 -8.26 -13.85 -0.42
C GLY A 77 -7.29 -12.75 -0.84
N SER A 78 -7.67 -11.89 -1.78
CA SER A 78 -6.85 -10.76 -2.20
C SER A 78 -6.68 -9.73 -1.08
N VAL A 79 -7.71 -9.51 -0.25
CA VAL A 79 -7.64 -8.64 0.93
C VAL A 79 -6.68 -9.23 1.97
N PHE A 80 -6.76 -10.53 2.26
CA PHE A 80 -5.78 -11.21 3.13
C PHE A 80 -4.35 -11.01 2.64
N ARG A 81 -4.10 -11.22 1.34
CA ARG A 81 -2.76 -11.07 0.76
C ARG A 81 -2.23 -9.63 0.85
N THR A 82 -3.10 -8.65 0.65
CA THR A 82 -2.73 -7.24 0.82
C THR A 82 -2.50 -6.91 2.29
N GLY A 83 -3.36 -7.43 3.17
CA GLY A 83 -3.24 -7.29 4.62
C GLY A 83 -1.93 -7.85 5.17
N ASP A 84 -1.52 -9.02 4.68
CA ASP A 84 -0.21 -9.60 4.98
C ASP A 84 0.94 -8.67 4.55
N ALA A 85 0.89 -8.16 3.33
CA ALA A 85 1.94 -7.30 2.79
C ALA A 85 2.17 -6.04 3.63
N PHE A 86 1.14 -5.49 4.27
CA PHE A 86 1.19 -4.29 5.11
C PHE A 86 1.06 -4.58 6.61
N ARG A 87 1.05 -5.86 7.00
CA ARG A 87 0.94 -6.30 8.39
C ARG A 87 -0.25 -5.67 9.12
N ILE A 88 -1.45 -5.64 8.48
CA ILE A 88 -2.66 -5.17 9.18
C ILE A 88 -2.97 -6.07 10.39
N GLU A 89 -3.70 -5.55 11.34
CA GLU A 89 -4.01 -6.24 12.59
C GLU A 89 -4.92 -7.45 12.36
N ALA A 90 -6.02 -7.26 11.60
CA ALA A 90 -6.95 -8.34 11.29
C ALA A 90 -7.85 -8.04 10.08
N VAL A 91 -8.55 -9.09 9.61
CA VAL A 91 -9.70 -9.00 8.69
C VAL A 91 -10.94 -9.52 9.42
N TYR A 92 -11.99 -8.72 9.51
CA TYR A 92 -13.29 -9.15 10.03
C TYR A 92 -14.22 -9.49 8.87
N LEU A 93 -14.85 -10.67 8.94
CA LEU A 93 -15.67 -11.25 7.89
C LEU A 93 -17.12 -11.26 8.38
N CYS A 94 -18.01 -10.53 7.71
CA CYS A 94 -19.37 -10.32 8.19
C CYS A 94 -20.44 -10.88 7.22
N GLY A 95 -21.53 -11.36 7.78
CA GLY A 95 -22.69 -11.82 7.03
C GLY A 95 -22.37 -12.99 6.10
N ILE A 96 -22.64 -12.81 4.80
CA ILE A 96 -22.40 -13.86 3.78
C ILE A 96 -20.95 -13.97 3.32
N THR A 97 -20.06 -13.14 3.86
CA THR A 97 -18.62 -13.19 3.52
C THR A 97 -18.05 -14.54 3.94
N SER A 98 -17.49 -15.26 2.98
CA SER A 98 -16.88 -16.58 3.23
C SER A 98 -15.64 -16.47 4.10
N THR A 99 -15.43 -17.48 4.93
CA THR A 99 -14.28 -17.59 5.85
C THR A 99 -13.28 -18.64 5.40
N PRO A 100 -11.97 -18.49 5.75
CA PRO A 100 -11.05 -19.63 5.63
C PRO A 100 -11.57 -20.88 6.39
N PRO A 101 -11.21 -22.09 5.96
CA PRO A 101 -10.24 -22.47 4.93
C PRO A 101 -10.86 -22.84 3.58
N MET A 102 -11.44 -21.89 2.87
CA MET A 102 -12.03 -22.13 1.54
C MET A 102 -10.95 -22.12 0.46
N ALA A 103 -10.96 -23.10 -0.46
CA ALA A 103 -9.98 -23.23 -1.53
C ALA A 103 -9.92 -22.01 -2.45
N GLU A 104 -11.06 -21.36 -2.71
CA GLU A 104 -11.17 -20.16 -3.53
C GLU A 104 -10.51 -18.94 -2.86
N ILE A 105 -10.56 -18.84 -1.53
CA ILE A 105 -9.82 -17.83 -0.75
C ILE A 105 -8.33 -18.10 -0.89
N HIS A 106 -7.89 -19.35 -0.66
CA HIS A 106 -6.49 -19.75 -0.73
C HIS A 106 -5.84 -19.43 -2.08
N LYS A 107 -6.57 -19.60 -3.20
CA LYS A 107 -6.04 -19.30 -4.55
C LYS A 107 -5.50 -17.88 -4.71
N THR A 108 -6.05 -16.91 -4.02
CA THR A 108 -5.63 -15.50 -4.10
C THR A 108 -4.88 -15.03 -2.87
N ALA A 109 -5.17 -15.58 -1.70
CA ALA A 109 -4.47 -15.29 -0.44
C ALA A 109 -3.06 -15.88 -0.41
N LEU A 110 -2.84 -17.06 -1.04
CA LEU A 110 -1.55 -17.76 -1.11
C LEU A 110 -0.92 -18.02 0.27
N GLY A 111 -1.73 -18.36 1.27
CA GLY A 111 -1.31 -18.60 2.64
C GLY A 111 -1.37 -17.39 3.57
N ALA A 112 -1.72 -16.20 3.07
CA ALA A 112 -1.85 -15.00 3.90
C ALA A 112 -2.99 -15.11 4.94
N GLU A 113 -3.99 -15.97 4.68
CA GLU A 113 -5.06 -16.30 5.62
C GLU A 113 -4.57 -17.05 6.87
N ASP A 114 -3.35 -17.62 6.85
CA ASP A 114 -2.72 -18.28 7.99
C ASP A 114 -1.90 -17.30 8.84
N SER A 115 -1.44 -16.18 8.25
CA SER A 115 -0.64 -15.16 8.91
C SER A 115 -1.48 -14.02 9.48
N VAL A 116 -2.42 -13.47 8.69
CA VAL A 116 -3.30 -12.37 9.12
C VAL A 116 -4.42 -12.92 10.00
N SER A 117 -4.58 -12.35 11.18
CA SER A 117 -5.69 -12.70 12.08
C SER A 117 -7.04 -12.38 11.45
N TRP A 118 -8.04 -13.19 11.73
CA TRP A 118 -9.40 -12.92 11.27
C TRP A 118 -10.46 -13.37 12.26
N LYS A 119 -11.65 -12.78 12.18
CA LYS A 119 -12.81 -13.12 12.97
C LYS A 119 -14.08 -13.01 12.12
N TYR A 120 -15.05 -13.90 12.38
CA TYR A 120 -16.35 -13.86 11.75
C TYR A 120 -17.40 -13.23 12.67
N PHE A 121 -18.32 -12.45 12.09
CA PHE A 121 -19.48 -11.88 12.74
C PHE A 121 -20.75 -12.13 11.91
N PRO A 122 -21.90 -12.43 12.54
CA PRO A 122 -23.17 -12.57 11.83
C PRO A 122 -23.56 -11.31 11.06
N THR A 123 -23.23 -10.13 11.59
CA THR A 123 -23.50 -8.82 10.96
C THR A 123 -22.31 -7.87 11.14
N ALA A 124 -22.20 -6.89 10.23
CA ALA A 124 -21.20 -5.84 10.38
C ALA A 124 -21.46 -4.97 11.63
N LEU A 125 -22.72 -4.76 12.03
CA LEU A 125 -23.05 -4.00 13.25
C LEU A 125 -22.49 -4.65 14.53
N GLU A 126 -22.50 -5.99 14.62
CA GLU A 126 -21.88 -6.70 15.74
C GLU A 126 -20.35 -6.51 15.74
N ALA A 127 -19.73 -6.53 14.57
CA ALA A 127 -18.31 -6.23 14.44
C ALA A 127 -17.98 -4.79 14.87
N LEU A 128 -18.80 -3.82 14.46
CA LEU A 128 -18.64 -2.41 14.87
C LEU A 128 -18.75 -2.24 16.38
N GLN A 129 -19.69 -2.91 17.03
CA GLN A 129 -19.86 -2.83 18.47
C GLN A 129 -18.61 -3.31 19.22
N GLU A 130 -18.02 -4.42 18.77
CA GLU A 130 -16.75 -4.92 19.33
C GLU A 130 -15.60 -3.93 19.09
N LEU A 131 -15.49 -3.40 17.87
CA LEU A 131 -14.45 -2.45 17.50
C LEU A 131 -14.53 -1.16 18.33
N LYS A 132 -15.73 -0.59 18.51
CA LYS A 132 -15.95 0.59 19.38
C LYS A 132 -15.52 0.31 20.81
N THR A 133 -15.91 -0.84 21.35
CA THR A 133 -15.53 -1.25 22.71
C THR A 133 -14.00 -1.34 22.88
N ASN A 134 -13.27 -1.72 21.81
CA ASN A 134 -11.82 -1.83 21.81
C ASN A 134 -11.08 -0.53 21.40
N GLY A 135 -11.81 0.58 21.23
CA GLY A 135 -11.27 1.91 20.99
C GLY A 135 -10.83 2.16 19.55
N TYR A 136 -11.43 1.46 18.60
CA TYR A 136 -11.20 1.74 17.16
C TYR A 136 -12.07 2.90 16.70
N GLU A 137 -11.49 3.75 15.86
CA GLU A 137 -12.22 4.73 15.06
C GLU A 137 -12.60 4.07 13.73
N ILE A 138 -13.89 4.11 13.39
CA ILE A 138 -14.48 3.26 12.36
C ILE A 138 -14.94 4.11 11.17
N TYR A 139 -14.44 3.77 9.99
CA TYR A 139 -14.84 4.45 8.75
C TYR A 139 -15.44 3.47 7.73
N SER A 140 -16.64 3.77 7.27
CA SER A 140 -17.18 3.13 6.06
C SER A 140 -16.48 3.65 4.82
N VAL A 141 -16.23 2.80 3.83
CA VAL A 141 -15.63 3.18 2.54
C VAL A 141 -16.70 3.13 1.48
N GLU A 142 -17.28 4.29 1.15
CA GLU A 142 -18.45 4.38 0.26
C GLU A 142 -18.56 5.78 -0.37
N GLN A 143 -19.31 5.90 -1.45
CA GLN A 143 -19.73 7.17 -2.04
C GLN A 143 -21.00 7.65 -1.32
N ALA A 144 -20.87 8.60 -0.41
CA ALA A 144 -21.97 9.06 0.43
C ALA A 144 -22.00 10.58 0.58
N HIS A 145 -23.18 11.15 0.80
CA HIS A 145 -23.28 12.56 1.17
C HIS A 145 -22.56 12.84 2.50
N GLY A 146 -21.65 13.80 2.48
CA GLY A 146 -20.85 14.15 3.67
C GLY A 146 -19.64 13.27 3.90
N SER A 147 -19.27 12.40 2.96
CA SER A 147 -18.03 11.64 2.99
C SER A 147 -16.80 12.57 2.99
N THR A 148 -15.72 12.10 3.59
CA THR A 148 -14.39 12.73 3.48
C THR A 148 -13.65 12.09 2.33
N MET A 149 -13.13 12.89 1.40
CA MET A 149 -12.29 12.39 0.32
C MET A 149 -11.00 11.80 0.88
N LEU A 150 -10.61 10.62 0.40
CA LEU A 150 -9.47 9.87 0.96
C LEU A 150 -8.16 10.68 1.00
N GLN A 151 -7.91 11.52 -0.04
CA GLN A 151 -6.70 12.35 -0.08
C GLN A 151 -6.69 13.47 0.98
N ASP A 152 -7.86 13.83 1.53
CA ASP A 152 -8.01 14.87 2.55
C ASP A 152 -8.02 14.28 3.97
N PHE A 153 -8.11 12.96 4.09
CA PHE A 153 -8.04 12.24 5.35
C PHE A 153 -6.59 11.91 5.72
N GLN A 154 -6.17 12.30 6.92
CA GLN A 154 -4.83 11.99 7.43
C GLN A 154 -4.94 11.13 8.69
N PRO A 155 -4.66 9.81 8.59
CA PRO A 155 -4.72 8.94 9.75
C PRO A 155 -3.71 9.37 10.82
N ASN A 156 -4.14 9.36 12.09
CA ASN A 156 -3.24 9.52 13.22
C ASN A 156 -2.58 8.18 13.54
N ALA A 157 -1.26 8.14 13.56
CA ALA A 157 -0.52 6.90 13.76
C ALA A 157 -0.61 6.34 15.21
N ASP A 158 -1.12 7.11 16.17
CA ASP A 158 -1.34 6.65 17.56
C ASP A 158 -2.78 6.16 17.78
N GLN A 159 -3.63 6.21 16.73
CA GLN A 159 -5.02 5.78 16.77
C GLN A 159 -5.18 4.41 16.10
N LYS A 160 -6.12 3.61 16.62
CA LYS A 160 -6.56 2.36 15.99
C LYS A 160 -7.71 2.63 15.05
N TYR A 161 -7.68 2.03 13.88
CA TYR A 161 -8.71 2.23 12.86
C TYR A 161 -9.35 0.93 12.40
N ALA A 162 -10.62 1.01 12.05
CA ALA A 162 -11.29 -0.02 11.29
C ALA A 162 -11.92 0.59 10.03
N VAL A 163 -11.80 -0.08 8.90
CA VAL A 163 -12.40 0.34 7.62
C VAL A 163 -13.34 -0.74 7.12
N ILE A 164 -14.55 -0.33 6.68
CA ILE A 164 -15.61 -1.24 6.25
C ILE A 164 -15.75 -1.13 4.75
N LEU A 165 -15.65 -2.28 4.09
CA LEU A 165 -15.85 -2.45 2.65
C LEU A 165 -17.11 -3.29 2.44
N GLY A 166 -18.01 -2.81 1.63
CA GLY A 166 -19.31 -3.44 1.42
C GLY A 166 -19.36 -4.42 0.26
N ASN A 167 -20.56 -4.94 0.07
CA ASN A 167 -20.95 -5.85 -1.00
C ASN A 167 -20.67 -5.24 -2.38
N GLU A 168 -20.25 -6.07 -3.35
CA GLU A 168 -19.87 -5.62 -4.70
C GLU A 168 -21.01 -4.98 -5.51
N VAL A 169 -22.27 -5.21 -5.11
CA VAL A 169 -23.46 -4.70 -5.80
C VAL A 169 -24.18 -3.63 -4.99
N LYS A 170 -24.30 -3.86 -3.68
CA LYS A 170 -25.09 -3.00 -2.78
C LYS A 170 -24.25 -1.96 -2.03
N GLY A 171 -22.94 -2.10 -2.03
CA GLY A 171 -22.06 -1.28 -1.20
C GLY A 171 -22.16 -1.63 0.29
N VAL A 172 -21.79 -0.69 1.14
CA VAL A 172 -21.94 -0.76 2.60
C VAL A 172 -23.40 -0.48 2.97
N HIS A 173 -23.99 -1.28 3.87
CA HIS A 173 -25.35 -1.05 4.33
C HIS A 173 -25.50 0.30 5.01
N GLN A 174 -26.64 1.00 4.78
CA GLN A 174 -26.86 2.36 5.32
C GLN A 174 -26.75 2.39 6.84
N GLU A 175 -27.28 1.40 7.53
CA GLU A 175 -27.21 1.29 9.00
C GLU A 175 -25.76 1.16 9.52
N VAL A 176 -24.86 0.58 8.71
CA VAL A 176 -23.44 0.46 9.02
C VAL A 176 -22.74 1.80 8.82
N ILE A 177 -23.08 2.53 7.76
CA ILE A 177 -22.60 3.90 7.51
C ILE A 177 -23.03 4.82 8.67
N ASP A 178 -24.32 4.76 9.06
CA ASP A 178 -24.88 5.57 10.14
C ASP A 178 -24.25 5.27 11.51
N ALA A 179 -23.79 4.03 11.71
CA ALA A 179 -23.12 3.59 12.92
C ALA A 179 -21.59 3.85 12.94
N SER A 180 -21.01 4.20 11.80
CA SER A 180 -19.57 4.53 11.68
C SER A 180 -19.27 5.93 12.21
N ASP A 181 -18.00 6.19 12.54
CA ASP A 181 -17.54 7.51 12.98
C ASP A 181 -17.37 8.48 11.79
N GLY A 182 -17.30 7.94 10.57
CA GLY A 182 -17.25 8.69 9.33
C GLY A 182 -17.30 7.80 8.09
N CYS A 183 -17.29 8.43 6.93
CA CYS A 183 -17.25 7.77 5.62
C CYS A 183 -16.10 8.32 4.81
N LEU A 184 -15.26 7.44 4.26
CA LEU A 184 -14.15 7.78 3.36
C LEU A 184 -14.56 7.47 1.92
N GLU A 185 -14.27 8.40 1.02
CA GLU A 185 -14.55 8.26 -0.39
C GLU A 185 -13.27 8.33 -1.23
N ILE A 186 -13.09 7.34 -2.11
CA ILE A 186 -12.03 7.38 -3.12
C ILE A 186 -12.57 8.10 -4.35
N PRO A 187 -11.98 9.22 -4.80
CA PRO A 187 -12.47 9.94 -5.97
C PRO A 187 -12.37 9.08 -7.23
N GLN A 188 -13.44 9.05 -8.00
CA GLN A 188 -13.54 8.28 -9.24
C GLN A 188 -13.96 9.19 -10.40
N PHE A 189 -13.25 9.09 -11.52
CA PHE A 189 -13.43 9.95 -12.70
C PHE A 189 -13.81 9.16 -13.96
N GLY A 190 -14.09 7.88 -13.79
CA GLY A 190 -14.40 6.96 -14.88
C GLY A 190 -15.89 6.87 -15.21
N THR A 191 -16.26 5.90 -16.04
CA THR A 191 -17.63 5.61 -16.45
C THR A 191 -18.34 4.58 -15.55
N LYS A 192 -17.64 3.95 -14.65
CA LYS A 192 -18.18 2.93 -13.74
C LYS A 192 -18.52 3.57 -12.39
N HIS A 193 -19.53 3.01 -11.72
CA HIS A 193 -20.03 3.54 -10.45
C HIS A 193 -19.22 3.08 -9.24
N SER A 194 -18.40 2.03 -9.38
CA SER A 194 -17.61 1.46 -8.29
C SER A 194 -16.32 0.80 -8.78
N MET A 195 -15.38 0.62 -7.88
CA MET A 195 -14.17 -0.18 -8.07
C MET A 195 -14.37 -1.59 -7.49
N ASN A 196 -13.51 -2.52 -7.91
CA ASN A 196 -13.46 -3.83 -7.28
C ASN A 196 -13.07 -3.69 -5.81
N VAL A 197 -13.76 -4.43 -4.91
CA VAL A 197 -13.59 -4.31 -3.46
C VAL A 197 -12.17 -4.61 -2.99
N SER A 198 -11.48 -5.58 -3.60
CA SER A 198 -10.09 -5.88 -3.22
C SER A 198 -9.10 -4.81 -3.70
N VAL A 199 -9.38 -4.13 -4.80
CA VAL A 199 -8.61 -2.95 -5.25
C VAL A 199 -8.84 -1.78 -4.31
N THR A 200 -10.10 -1.52 -3.94
CA THR A 200 -10.47 -0.51 -2.93
C THR A 200 -9.73 -0.77 -1.62
N ALA A 201 -9.76 -2.03 -1.12
CA ALA A 201 -9.02 -2.43 0.07
C ALA A 201 -7.52 -2.12 -0.04
N GLY A 202 -6.90 -2.40 -1.20
CA GLY A 202 -5.50 -2.12 -1.43
C GLY A 202 -5.15 -0.63 -1.34
N ILE A 203 -6.00 0.24 -1.92
CA ILE A 203 -5.82 1.69 -1.87
C ILE A 203 -5.95 2.20 -0.42
N ILE A 204 -6.98 1.75 0.30
CA ILE A 204 -7.23 2.13 1.69
C ILE A 204 -6.09 1.65 2.60
N ILE A 205 -5.72 0.36 2.54
CA ILE A 205 -4.63 -0.20 3.34
C ILE A 205 -3.32 0.57 3.09
N TRP A 206 -3.00 0.87 1.83
CA TRP A 206 -1.83 1.67 1.47
C TRP A 206 -1.89 3.06 2.06
N HIS A 207 -3.04 3.74 2.00
CA HIS A 207 -3.22 5.07 2.57
C HIS A 207 -2.92 5.10 4.07
N PHE A 208 -3.44 4.15 4.83
CA PHE A 208 -3.17 4.03 6.27
C PHE A 208 -1.72 3.60 6.55
N ALA A 209 -1.13 2.72 5.74
CA ALA A 209 0.24 2.27 5.93
C ALA A 209 1.29 3.38 5.79
N GLN A 210 0.99 4.43 5.02
CA GLN A 210 1.90 5.59 4.86
C GLN A 210 2.21 6.28 6.20
N THR A 211 1.32 6.21 7.18
CA THR A 211 1.56 6.80 8.51
C THR A 211 2.73 6.15 9.24
N ILE A 212 2.95 4.84 9.04
CA ILE A 212 4.09 4.11 9.61
C ILE A 212 5.35 4.32 8.76
N ILE A 213 5.22 4.24 7.43
CA ILE A 213 6.35 4.39 6.50
C ILE A 213 7.02 5.76 6.65
N ASN A 214 6.25 6.80 6.88
CA ASN A 214 6.76 8.17 7.05
C ASN A 214 7.39 8.44 8.42
N ARG A 215 7.32 7.48 9.38
CA ARG A 215 7.96 7.57 10.69
C ARG A 215 9.34 6.91 10.74
N THR A 216 9.67 6.06 9.75
CA THR A 216 10.97 5.40 9.60
C THR A 216 11.88 6.18 8.65
#